data_c10e8ab5707b065d9d029dc58d6622b5
#
_entry.id   c10e8ab5707b065d9d029dc58d6622b5
#
_cell.length_a   1.000
_cell.length_b   1.000
_cell.length_c   1.000
_cell.angle_alpha   90.00
_cell.angle_beta   90.00
_cell.angle_gamma   90.00
#
_symmetry.space_group_name_H-M   'P 1'
#
loop_
_entity.id
_entity.type
_entity.pdbx_description
1 polymer ?
#
loop_
_entity_poly.entity_id
_entity_poly.type
_entity_poly.pdbx_seq_one_letter_code
_entity_poly.pdbx_strand_id
1 'polypeptide(L)'
;MGRVYQHIGTYLEPSANGVLVEIGSDRGEGSTQWLDALAAEHNKKLITVDISSKAKSHWEAKLPNTEFVVQSGSDWADDFAFNWTDVDALYLDNFDYIWDIDDVRPAIKMQMAEYADRGVVMSNQQCQTEHLKQLLLIYPCLAPRAVVAFDDTYCYNDCWIGKCGPAVVYLLACGWEVVHQTLDCGVILKRLDKNK
;
A
#
# COMPACT_ATOMS: atom_id res chain seq x y z
N MET A 1 -9.74 -11.79 0.83
CA MET A 1 -8.72 -10.78 1.18
C MET A 1 -7.42 -11.23 0.55
N GLY A 2 -6.84 -10.37 -0.26
CA GLY A 2 -5.54 -10.59 -0.85
C GLY A 2 -4.48 -10.77 0.23
N ARG A 3 -3.49 -11.63 -0.05
CA ARG A 3 -2.35 -11.88 0.85
C ARG A 3 -1.04 -11.52 0.18
N VAL A 4 -1.09 -10.61 -0.79
CA VAL A 4 0.09 -10.21 -1.57
C VAL A 4 1.24 -9.72 -0.69
N TYR A 5 0.92 -9.07 0.43
CA TYR A 5 1.90 -8.62 1.41
C TYR A 5 2.81 -9.74 1.93
N GLN A 6 2.33 -11.00 1.99
CA GLN A 6 3.12 -12.15 2.45
C GLN A 6 4.28 -12.52 1.50
N HIS A 7 4.23 -12.03 0.27
CA HIS A 7 5.25 -12.29 -0.75
C HIS A 7 6.27 -11.15 -0.88
N ILE A 8 6.08 -10.02 -0.21
CA ILE A 8 6.98 -8.86 -0.28
C ILE A 8 8.42 -9.27 0.09
N GLY A 9 8.58 -10.02 1.18
CA GLY A 9 9.90 -10.47 1.67
C GLY A 9 10.69 -11.28 0.65
N THR A 10 10.03 -12.01 -0.26
CA THR A 10 10.70 -12.79 -1.33
C THR A 10 11.47 -11.89 -2.31
N TYR A 11 11.03 -10.66 -2.51
CA TYR A 11 11.57 -9.72 -3.49
C TYR A 11 12.29 -8.53 -2.86
N LEU A 12 12.23 -8.41 -1.52
CA LEU A 12 12.81 -7.30 -0.77
C LEU A 12 14.34 -7.38 -0.79
N GLU A 13 14.97 -6.29 -1.21
CA GLU A 13 16.43 -6.08 -1.14
C GLU A 13 16.67 -4.76 -0.40
N PRO A 14 16.65 -4.77 0.94
CA PRO A 14 16.60 -3.52 1.71
C PRO A 14 17.92 -2.74 1.60
N SER A 15 17.79 -1.42 1.43
CA SER A 15 18.90 -0.47 1.51
C SER A 15 19.40 -0.31 2.95
N ALA A 16 20.54 0.34 3.19
CA ALA A 16 21.08 0.48 4.54
C ALA A 16 20.12 1.22 5.49
N ASN A 17 19.49 2.29 5.03
CA ASN A 17 18.69 3.20 5.85
C ASN A 17 17.20 3.27 5.44
N GLY A 18 16.74 2.37 4.59
CA GLY A 18 15.37 2.39 4.10
C GLY A 18 14.34 1.91 5.12
N VAL A 19 13.09 2.22 4.83
CA VAL A 19 11.92 1.84 5.63
C VAL A 19 10.93 1.04 4.79
N LEU A 20 10.04 0.31 5.46
CA LEU A 20 8.84 -0.25 4.86
C LEU A 20 7.68 0.71 5.10
N VAL A 21 6.81 0.86 4.13
CA VAL A 21 5.63 1.74 4.21
C VAL A 21 4.38 0.95 3.86
N GLU A 22 3.37 1.06 4.69
CA GLU A 22 2.01 0.57 4.46
C GLU A 22 1.04 1.75 4.49
N ILE A 23 0.16 1.87 3.50
CA ILE A 23 -0.96 2.81 3.53
C ILE A 23 -2.26 2.02 3.48
N GLY A 24 -3.03 2.07 4.57
CA GLY A 24 -4.24 1.30 4.76
C GLY A 24 -4.07 0.15 5.75
N SER A 25 -4.01 0.46 7.04
CA SER A 25 -3.89 -0.56 8.10
C SER A 25 -5.24 -0.99 8.67
N ASP A 26 -6.32 -0.26 8.44
CA ASP A 26 -7.67 -0.46 9.04
C ASP A 26 -7.56 -0.74 10.55
N ARG A 27 -7.66 -2.01 10.94
CA ARG A 27 -7.55 -2.45 12.34
C ARG A 27 -6.16 -2.95 12.72
N GLY A 28 -5.19 -2.93 11.79
CA GLY A 28 -3.84 -3.42 11.99
C GLY A 28 -3.72 -4.94 12.03
N GLU A 29 -4.76 -5.66 11.60
CA GLU A 29 -4.76 -7.11 11.49
C GLU A 29 -4.16 -7.55 10.15
N GLY A 30 -3.48 -8.68 10.13
CA GLY A 30 -2.97 -9.27 8.88
C GLY A 30 -1.72 -8.59 8.34
N SER A 31 -1.84 -7.65 7.41
CA SER A 31 -0.71 -7.03 6.71
C SER A 31 0.23 -6.28 7.65
N THR A 32 -0.30 -5.42 8.53
CA THR A 32 0.51 -4.62 9.45
C THR A 32 1.39 -5.50 10.37
N GLN A 33 0.82 -6.56 10.95
CA GLN A 33 1.58 -7.47 11.82
C GLN A 33 2.64 -8.23 11.03
N TRP A 34 2.31 -8.66 9.82
CA TRP A 34 3.25 -9.38 8.97
C TRP A 34 4.40 -8.47 8.51
N LEU A 35 4.10 -7.21 8.14
CA LEU A 35 5.10 -6.22 7.74
C LEU A 35 5.97 -5.77 8.92
N ASP A 36 5.43 -5.68 10.16
CA ASP A 36 6.23 -5.44 11.36
C ASP A 36 7.25 -6.56 11.59
N ALA A 37 6.82 -7.83 11.44
CA ALA A 37 7.71 -8.98 11.56
C ALA A 37 8.79 -8.96 10.45
N LEU A 38 8.43 -8.64 9.21
CA LEU A 38 9.37 -8.49 8.10
C LEU A 38 10.36 -7.34 8.35
N ALA A 39 9.89 -6.21 8.87
CA ALA A 39 10.74 -5.09 9.24
C ALA A 39 11.76 -5.48 10.32
N ALA A 40 11.30 -6.22 11.36
CA ALA A 40 12.16 -6.75 12.40
C ALA A 40 13.26 -7.69 11.85
N GLU A 41 12.90 -8.62 10.95
CA GLU A 41 13.80 -9.55 10.32
C GLU A 41 14.97 -8.83 9.60
N HIS A 42 14.68 -7.71 8.98
CA HIS A 42 15.66 -6.90 8.25
C HIS A 42 16.24 -5.73 9.05
N ASN A 43 15.96 -5.63 10.35
CA ASN A 43 16.35 -4.50 11.21
C ASN A 43 15.91 -3.14 10.64
N LYS A 44 14.66 -3.07 10.19
CA LYS A 44 14.02 -1.91 9.59
C LYS A 44 12.88 -1.38 10.46
N LYS A 45 12.34 -0.25 10.06
CA LYS A 45 11.09 0.29 10.58
C LYS A 45 9.98 0.08 9.55
N LEU A 46 8.78 -0.19 10.06
CA LEU A 46 7.53 -0.06 9.32
C LEU A 46 6.90 1.29 9.68
N ILE A 47 6.48 2.05 8.69
CA ILE A 47 5.59 3.19 8.86
C ILE A 47 4.24 2.75 8.32
N THR A 48 3.20 2.70 9.17
CA THR A 48 1.85 2.38 8.74
C THR A 48 0.95 3.59 8.89
N VAL A 49 0.21 3.91 7.84
CA VAL A 49 -0.59 5.12 7.72
C VAL A 49 -2.04 4.75 7.49
N ASP A 50 -2.94 5.29 8.30
CA ASP A 50 -4.37 5.16 8.12
C ASP A 50 -5.09 6.42 8.61
N ILE A 51 -6.21 6.75 7.97
CA ILE A 51 -7.09 7.86 8.41
C ILE A 51 -7.81 7.51 9.72
N SER A 52 -7.91 6.21 10.03
CA SER A 52 -8.51 5.68 11.25
C SER A 52 -7.44 5.46 12.33
N SER A 53 -7.76 5.77 13.57
CA SER A 53 -6.90 5.49 14.73
C SER A 53 -7.02 4.05 15.27
N LYS A 54 -7.83 3.19 14.65
CA LYS A 54 -8.12 1.84 15.17
C LYS A 54 -6.87 0.99 15.31
N ALA A 55 -6.04 0.92 14.27
CA ALA A 55 -4.79 0.17 14.29
C ALA A 55 -3.84 0.70 15.38
N LYS A 56 -3.59 2.00 15.39
CA LYS A 56 -2.74 2.67 16.39
C LYS A 56 -3.18 2.32 17.81
N SER A 57 -4.46 2.54 18.13
CA SER A 57 -5.00 2.34 19.47
C SER A 57 -4.85 0.89 19.97
N HIS A 58 -4.85 -0.09 19.07
CA HIS A 58 -4.79 -1.51 19.42
C HIS A 58 -3.37 -2.09 19.41
N TRP A 59 -2.50 -1.64 18.51
CA TRP A 59 -1.24 -2.31 18.20
C TRP A 59 0.03 -1.50 18.55
N GLU A 60 -0.03 -0.19 18.76
CA GLU A 60 1.16 0.65 18.99
C GLU A 60 2.09 0.10 20.09
N ALA A 61 1.52 -0.41 21.19
CA ALA A 61 2.32 -1.00 22.26
C ALA A 61 2.81 -2.44 21.99
N LYS A 62 2.33 -3.10 20.93
CA LYS A 62 2.60 -4.51 20.64
C LYS A 62 3.52 -4.71 19.43
N LEU A 63 3.63 -3.73 18.55
CA LEU A 63 4.42 -3.78 17.32
C LEU A 63 5.57 -2.75 17.40
N PRO A 64 6.71 -3.12 18.02
CA PRO A 64 7.76 -2.18 18.39
C PRO A 64 8.56 -1.65 17.18
N ASN A 65 8.47 -2.32 16.03
CA ASN A 65 9.14 -1.88 14.81
C ASN A 65 8.24 -0.96 13.95
N THR A 66 6.99 -0.74 14.39
CA THR A 66 5.98 0.00 13.62
C THR A 66 5.74 1.40 14.22
N GLU A 67 5.84 2.40 13.37
CA GLU A 67 5.36 3.75 13.61
C GLU A 67 3.94 3.88 13.05
N PHE A 68 2.97 4.20 13.91
CA PHE A 68 1.56 4.38 13.52
C PHE A 68 1.23 5.85 13.29
N VAL A 69 0.90 6.21 12.06
CA VAL A 69 0.50 7.55 11.66
C VAL A 69 -1.01 7.59 11.42
N VAL A 70 -1.71 8.52 12.06
CA VAL A 70 -3.15 8.74 11.84
C VAL A 70 -3.33 10.00 10.99
N GLN A 71 -3.41 9.78 9.67
CA GLN A 71 -3.49 10.83 8.66
C GLN A 71 -4.05 10.27 7.36
N SER A 72 -4.53 11.11 6.46
CA SER A 72 -4.84 10.69 5.08
C SER A 72 -3.54 10.23 4.39
N GLY A 73 -3.62 9.13 3.64
CA GLY A 73 -2.44 8.56 2.98
C GLY A 73 -1.75 9.54 2.02
N SER A 74 -2.53 10.35 1.29
CA SER A 74 -1.96 11.36 0.39
C SER A 74 -1.33 12.54 1.10
N ASP A 75 -1.93 13.01 2.21
CA ASP A 75 -1.36 14.14 2.96
C ASP A 75 -0.07 13.71 3.65
N TRP A 76 -0.06 12.50 4.23
CA TRP A 76 1.15 11.94 4.79
C TRP A 76 2.25 11.74 3.73
N ALA A 77 1.90 11.22 2.56
CA ALA A 77 2.86 11.00 1.48
C ALA A 77 3.49 12.31 0.98
N ASP A 78 2.73 13.41 0.93
CA ASP A 78 3.23 14.73 0.58
C ASP A 78 4.23 15.24 1.63
N ASP A 79 3.88 15.14 2.92
CA ASP A 79 4.78 15.50 4.02
C ASP A 79 6.05 14.62 4.05
N PHE A 80 5.90 13.31 3.80
CA PHE A 80 7.00 12.35 3.83
C PHE A 80 8.02 12.57 2.72
N ALA A 81 7.58 12.98 1.52
CA ALA A 81 8.45 13.23 0.37
C ALA A 81 9.55 14.24 0.64
N PHE A 82 9.38 15.12 1.63
CA PHE A 82 10.41 16.10 2.03
C PHE A 82 11.49 15.50 2.94
N ASN A 83 11.32 14.30 3.49
CA ASN A 83 12.25 13.72 4.46
C ASN A 83 13.42 12.94 3.83
N TRP A 84 13.42 12.70 2.52
CA TRP A 84 14.47 12.02 1.76
C TRP A 84 14.86 10.64 2.32
N THR A 85 13.93 9.95 2.96
CA THR A 85 14.13 8.60 3.47
C THR A 85 13.84 7.59 2.38
N ASP A 86 14.74 6.65 2.16
CA ASP A 86 14.53 5.57 1.19
C ASP A 86 13.36 4.67 1.61
N VAL A 87 12.46 4.38 0.68
CA VAL A 87 11.39 3.40 0.85
C VAL A 87 11.80 2.11 0.15
N ASP A 88 12.07 1.06 0.93
CA ASP A 88 12.47 -0.26 0.41
C ASP A 88 11.27 -1.09 -0.04
N ALA A 89 10.14 -0.95 0.66
CA ALA A 89 8.88 -1.56 0.26
C ALA A 89 7.71 -0.59 0.50
N LEU A 90 6.82 -0.50 -0.48
CA LEU A 90 5.55 0.23 -0.39
C LEU A 90 4.40 -0.75 -0.58
N TYR A 91 3.48 -0.82 0.37
CA TYR A 91 2.23 -1.58 0.26
C TYR A 91 1.03 -0.64 0.34
N LEU A 92 0.17 -0.70 -0.66
CA LEU A 92 -1.04 0.13 -0.76
C LEU A 92 -2.29 -0.74 -0.68
N ASP A 93 -3.11 -0.51 0.36
CA ASP A 93 -4.35 -1.26 0.64
C ASP A 93 -5.45 -0.40 1.30
N ASN A 94 -5.33 0.91 1.25
CA ASN A 94 -6.41 1.78 1.72
C ASN A 94 -7.56 1.85 0.70
N PHE A 95 -8.75 2.26 1.11
CA PHE A 95 -9.93 2.42 0.25
C PHE A 95 -10.40 1.11 -0.40
N ASP A 96 -11.57 0.60 -0.04
CA ASP A 96 -12.14 -0.56 -0.72
C ASP A 96 -12.59 -0.24 -2.15
N TYR A 97 -12.37 -1.21 -3.04
CA TYR A 97 -12.89 -1.17 -4.40
C TYR A 97 -14.30 -1.78 -4.44
N ILE A 98 -15.24 -1.11 -5.07
CA ILE A 98 -16.62 -1.55 -5.20
C ILE A 98 -16.72 -2.39 -6.48
N TRP A 99 -16.70 -3.72 -6.33
CA TRP A 99 -16.74 -4.66 -7.45
C TRP A 99 -18.12 -4.76 -8.10
N ASP A 100 -19.18 -4.64 -7.29
CA ASP A 100 -20.56 -4.63 -7.74
C ASP A 100 -21.29 -3.50 -7.02
N ILE A 101 -21.84 -2.57 -7.80
CA ILE A 101 -22.55 -1.40 -7.28
C ILE A 101 -23.89 -1.79 -6.62
N ASP A 102 -24.46 -2.93 -7.04
CA ASP A 102 -25.74 -3.42 -6.53
C ASP A 102 -25.57 -4.30 -5.26
N ASP A 103 -24.38 -4.89 -5.06
CA ASP A 103 -24.07 -5.75 -3.91
C ASP A 103 -23.04 -5.09 -2.96
N VAL A 104 -23.36 -3.90 -2.47
CA VAL A 104 -22.51 -3.23 -1.48
C VAL A 104 -22.65 -3.90 -0.12
N ARG A 105 -21.64 -4.68 0.24
CA ARG A 105 -21.56 -5.42 1.52
C ARG A 105 -21.70 -4.47 2.72
N PRO A 106 -22.26 -4.93 3.85
CA PRO A 106 -22.43 -4.11 5.05
C PRO A 106 -21.14 -3.44 5.52
N ALA A 107 -20.00 -4.13 5.43
CA ALA A 107 -18.68 -3.57 5.79
C ALA A 107 -18.32 -2.37 4.92
N ILE A 108 -18.55 -2.44 3.59
CA ILE A 108 -18.29 -1.33 2.68
C ILE A 108 -19.22 -0.16 2.98
N LYS A 109 -20.53 -0.42 3.27
CA LYS A 109 -21.45 0.64 3.67
C LYS A 109 -21.01 1.37 4.93
N MET A 110 -20.51 0.62 5.92
CA MET A 110 -19.96 1.22 7.14
C MET A 110 -18.71 2.07 6.83
N GLN A 111 -17.83 1.58 6.00
CA GLN A 111 -16.65 2.31 5.57
C GLN A 111 -17.03 3.57 4.78
N MET A 112 -17.98 3.48 3.86
CA MET A 112 -18.51 4.65 3.13
C MET A 112 -19.05 5.73 4.08
N ALA A 113 -19.78 5.34 5.12
CA ALA A 113 -20.27 6.27 6.14
C ALA A 113 -19.11 6.90 6.94
N GLU A 114 -18.14 6.09 7.37
CA GLU A 114 -16.96 6.56 8.10
C GLU A 114 -16.13 7.57 7.28
N TYR A 115 -15.98 7.34 5.99
CA TYR A 115 -15.30 8.29 5.08
C TYR A 115 -16.12 9.53 4.81
N ALA A 116 -17.45 9.39 4.65
CA ALA A 116 -18.36 10.53 4.44
C ALA A 116 -18.34 11.50 5.63
N ASP A 117 -18.25 10.98 6.87
CA ASP A 117 -18.10 11.80 8.08
C ASP A 117 -16.79 12.63 8.08
N ARG A 118 -15.83 12.25 7.26
CA ARG A 118 -14.56 12.96 7.03
C ARG A 118 -14.54 13.78 5.74
N GLY A 119 -15.69 13.91 5.07
CA GLY A 119 -15.84 14.65 3.81
C GLY A 119 -15.28 13.92 2.58
N VAL A 120 -15.02 12.61 2.67
CA VAL A 120 -14.51 11.80 1.56
C VAL A 120 -15.63 10.98 0.93
N VAL A 121 -15.80 11.11 -0.39
CA VAL A 121 -16.76 10.30 -1.16
C VAL A 121 -16.07 9.06 -1.68
N MET A 122 -16.50 7.87 -1.22
CA MET A 122 -15.98 6.60 -1.74
C MET A 122 -16.58 6.29 -3.11
N SER A 123 -15.69 6.12 -4.09
CA SER A 123 -16.00 5.59 -5.42
C SER A 123 -14.77 4.89 -5.99
N ASN A 124 -14.97 4.02 -6.99
CA ASN A 124 -13.83 3.36 -7.65
C ASN A 124 -12.87 4.35 -8.30
N GLN A 125 -13.38 5.44 -8.86
CA GLN A 125 -12.55 6.50 -9.42
C GLN A 125 -11.74 7.20 -8.34
N GLN A 126 -12.34 7.53 -7.20
CA GLN A 126 -11.65 8.15 -6.07
C GLN A 126 -10.59 7.20 -5.49
N CYS A 127 -10.94 5.91 -5.33
CA CYS A 127 -10.02 4.87 -4.89
C CYS A 127 -8.77 4.82 -5.80
N GLN A 128 -8.95 4.70 -7.10
CA GLN A 128 -7.84 4.64 -8.07
C GLN A 128 -7.02 5.93 -8.12
N THR A 129 -7.68 7.09 -8.02
CA THR A 129 -7.00 8.40 -8.00
C THR A 129 -6.15 8.54 -6.75
N GLU A 130 -6.65 8.14 -5.60
CA GLU A 130 -5.96 8.22 -4.32
C GLU A 130 -4.71 7.34 -4.30
N HIS A 131 -4.81 6.07 -4.72
CA HIS A 131 -3.65 5.18 -4.79
C HIS A 131 -2.59 5.65 -5.78
N LEU A 132 -3.00 6.15 -6.95
CA LEU A 132 -2.06 6.73 -7.90
C LEU A 132 -1.37 7.97 -7.33
N LYS A 133 -2.11 8.87 -6.66
CA LYS A 133 -1.56 10.06 -6.02
C LYS A 133 -0.54 9.69 -4.95
N GLN A 134 -0.86 8.75 -4.06
CA GLN A 134 0.05 8.25 -3.03
C GLN A 134 1.34 7.69 -3.64
N LEU A 135 1.21 6.85 -4.68
CA LEU A 135 2.37 6.34 -5.39
C LEU A 135 3.23 7.47 -5.97
N LEU A 136 2.63 8.43 -6.67
CA LEU A 136 3.37 9.52 -7.32
C LEU A 136 4.14 10.39 -6.32
N LEU A 137 3.55 10.64 -5.15
CA LEU A 137 4.20 11.40 -4.08
C LEU A 137 5.38 10.64 -3.46
N ILE A 138 5.23 9.32 -3.24
CA ILE A 138 6.30 8.49 -2.65
C ILE A 138 7.34 8.05 -3.69
N TYR A 139 7.01 8.06 -4.98
CA TYR A 139 7.86 7.55 -6.05
C TYR A 139 9.31 8.10 -6.03
N PRO A 140 9.56 9.39 -5.74
CA PRO A 140 10.93 9.91 -5.64
C PRO A 140 11.74 9.33 -4.48
N CYS A 141 11.06 8.81 -3.44
CA CYS A 141 11.66 8.21 -2.25
C CYS A 141 11.87 6.70 -2.40
N LEU A 142 11.37 6.06 -3.47
CA LEU A 142 11.55 4.63 -3.68
C LEU A 142 13.03 4.32 -3.91
N ALA A 143 13.60 3.45 -3.07
CA ALA A 143 14.96 2.95 -3.22
C ALA A 143 15.19 2.34 -4.62
N PRO A 144 16.40 2.29 -5.15
CA PRO A 144 16.67 1.74 -6.48
C PRO A 144 16.16 0.31 -6.71
N ARG A 145 16.08 -0.49 -5.64
CA ARG A 145 15.59 -1.87 -5.64
C ARG A 145 14.31 -2.06 -4.85
N ALA A 146 13.55 -0.98 -4.68
CA ALA A 146 12.29 -1.02 -3.95
C ALA A 146 11.32 -2.01 -4.56
N VAL A 147 10.44 -2.50 -3.69
CA VAL A 147 9.30 -3.34 -4.04
C VAL A 147 8.02 -2.53 -3.82
N VAL A 148 7.11 -2.55 -4.78
CA VAL A 148 5.78 -1.94 -4.64
C VAL A 148 4.74 -3.03 -4.77
N ALA A 149 3.90 -3.17 -3.76
CA ALA A 149 2.83 -4.15 -3.70
C ALA A 149 1.47 -3.47 -3.59
N PHE A 150 0.49 -3.99 -4.32
CA PHE A 150 -0.86 -3.48 -4.39
C PHE A 150 -1.86 -4.58 -4.07
N ASP A 151 -2.78 -4.32 -3.17
CA ASP A 151 -3.92 -5.21 -2.91
C ASP A 151 -5.08 -4.96 -3.88
N ASP A 152 -6.02 -5.88 -3.96
CA ASP A 152 -7.23 -5.80 -4.78
C ASP A 152 -6.98 -5.29 -6.22
N THR A 153 -5.86 -5.75 -6.83
CA THR A 153 -5.42 -5.30 -8.15
C THR A 153 -4.95 -6.49 -8.98
N TYR A 154 -5.46 -6.64 -10.21
CA TYR A 154 -5.11 -7.73 -11.09
C TYR A 154 -5.23 -7.35 -12.57
N CYS A 155 -4.63 -8.18 -13.43
CA CYS A 155 -4.72 -8.03 -14.88
C CYS A 155 -5.86 -8.90 -15.43
N TYR A 156 -6.76 -8.31 -16.21
CA TYR A 156 -7.82 -8.99 -16.92
C TYR A 156 -7.91 -8.47 -18.37
N ASN A 157 -7.81 -9.36 -19.35
CA ASN A 157 -7.78 -9.02 -20.78
C ASN A 157 -6.78 -7.87 -21.08
N ASP A 158 -5.54 -8.03 -20.62
CA ASP A 158 -4.44 -7.06 -20.77
C ASP A 158 -4.70 -5.67 -20.15
N CYS A 159 -5.72 -5.55 -19.33
CA CYS A 159 -6.04 -4.33 -18.58
C CYS A 159 -5.81 -4.53 -17.09
N TRP A 160 -5.13 -3.58 -16.46
CA TRP A 160 -4.98 -3.53 -15.00
C TRP A 160 -6.22 -2.90 -14.38
N ILE A 161 -6.90 -3.65 -13.53
CA ILE A 161 -8.14 -3.24 -12.86
C ILE A 161 -8.02 -3.39 -11.34
N GLY A 162 -8.98 -2.82 -10.61
CA GLY A 162 -8.99 -2.82 -9.15
C GLY A 162 -8.48 -1.50 -8.56
N LYS A 163 -8.13 -1.53 -7.28
CA LYS A 163 -7.73 -0.35 -6.49
C LYS A 163 -6.60 0.44 -7.16
N CYS A 164 -5.56 -0.26 -7.58
CA CYS A 164 -4.30 0.35 -8.02
C CYS A 164 -4.02 0.17 -9.51
N GLY A 165 -5.02 -0.18 -10.34
CA GLY A 165 -4.82 -0.37 -11.79
C GLY A 165 -4.00 0.75 -12.46
N PRO A 166 -4.38 2.03 -12.33
CA PRO A 166 -3.61 3.15 -12.89
C PRO A 166 -2.19 3.26 -12.33
N ALA A 167 -1.97 2.94 -11.05
CA ALA A 167 -0.66 2.96 -10.43
C ALA A 167 0.27 1.87 -11.01
N VAL A 168 -0.26 0.67 -11.27
CA VAL A 168 0.49 -0.40 -11.96
C VAL A 168 0.90 0.05 -13.36
N VAL A 169 -0.04 0.62 -14.14
CA VAL A 169 0.25 1.12 -15.50
C VAL A 169 1.35 2.17 -15.47
N TYR A 170 1.31 3.08 -14.50
CA TYR A 170 2.36 4.09 -14.33
C TYR A 170 3.74 3.45 -14.06
N LEU A 171 3.83 2.49 -13.13
CA LEU A 171 5.11 1.82 -12.83
C LEU A 171 5.65 1.05 -14.04
N LEU A 172 4.79 0.33 -14.78
CA LEU A 172 5.18 -0.37 -16.00
C LEU A 172 5.76 0.60 -17.05
N ALA A 173 5.12 1.77 -17.24
CA ALA A 173 5.61 2.82 -18.11
C ALA A 173 6.97 3.40 -17.65
N CYS A 174 7.25 3.37 -16.36
CA CYS A 174 8.53 3.76 -15.76
C CYS A 174 9.60 2.65 -15.78
N GLY A 175 9.33 1.50 -16.41
CA GLY A 175 10.28 0.39 -16.57
C GLY A 175 10.36 -0.55 -15.37
N TRP A 176 9.30 -0.60 -14.55
CA TRP A 176 9.12 -1.63 -13.54
C TRP A 176 8.53 -2.88 -14.18
N GLU A 177 8.72 -4.03 -13.53
CA GLU A 177 8.17 -5.31 -14.00
C GLU A 177 7.33 -5.96 -12.91
N VAL A 178 6.28 -6.66 -13.32
CA VAL A 178 5.50 -7.51 -12.41
C VAL A 178 6.33 -8.74 -12.08
N VAL A 179 6.69 -8.88 -10.81
CA VAL A 179 7.47 -10.03 -10.32
C VAL A 179 6.61 -11.06 -9.60
N HIS A 180 5.40 -10.68 -9.19
CA HIS A 180 4.46 -11.59 -8.56
C HIS A 180 3.02 -11.11 -8.76
N GLN A 181 2.11 -12.07 -8.93
CA GLN A 181 0.67 -11.83 -8.93
C GLN A 181 -0.02 -12.98 -8.19
N THR A 182 -0.88 -12.63 -7.23
CA THR A 182 -1.66 -13.62 -6.48
C THR A 182 -2.99 -13.91 -7.16
N LEU A 183 -3.53 -15.11 -6.92
CA LEU A 183 -4.85 -15.50 -7.42
C LEU A 183 -5.99 -14.72 -6.75
N ASP A 184 -5.75 -14.17 -5.59
CA ASP A 184 -6.67 -13.38 -4.77
C ASP A 184 -6.49 -11.86 -4.94
N CYS A 185 -6.12 -11.45 -6.15
CA CYS A 185 -6.10 -10.06 -6.61
C CYS A 185 -5.04 -9.18 -5.93
N GLY A 186 -3.78 -9.61 -5.92
CA GLY A 186 -2.67 -8.77 -5.50
C GLY A 186 -1.50 -8.83 -6.48
N VAL A 187 -0.73 -7.76 -6.61
CA VAL A 187 0.40 -7.67 -7.53
C VAL A 187 1.60 -7.01 -6.87
N ILE A 188 2.80 -7.52 -7.17
CA ILE A 188 4.09 -6.94 -6.76
C ILE A 188 4.86 -6.54 -8.01
N LEU A 189 5.37 -5.31 -7.99
CA LEU A 189 6.27 -4.80 -9.00
C LEU A 189 7.63 -4.47 -8.39
N LYS A 190 8.67 -4.61 -9.21
CA LYS A 190 10.04 -4.26 -8.88
C LYS A 190 10.72 -3.61 -10.07
N ARG A 191 11.61 -2.64 -9.79
CA ARG A 191 12.49 -2.11 -10.82
C ARG A 191 13.62 -3.11 -11.03
N LEU A 192 13.77 -3.63 -12.26
CA LEU A 192 14.91 -4.48 -12.60
C LEU A 192 16.11 -3.62 -12.97
N ASP A 193 17.28 -4.00 -12.45
CA ASP A 193 18.54 -3.40 -12.87
C ASP A 193 18.78 -3.69 -14.36
N LYS A 194 18.74 -2.67 -15.21
CA LYS A 194 18.99 -2.81 -16.67
C LYS A 194 20.45 -3.19 -17.00
N ASN A 195 21.29 -3.47 -15.98
CA ASN A 195 22.73 -3.73 -16.10
C ASN A 195 23.12 -5.17 -15.70
N LYS A 196 22.26 -6.15 -15.96
CA LYS A 196 22.64 -7.57 -15.91
C LYS A 196 22.47 -8.24 -17.26
#